data_5b3be5256b22abc67ff94ce11c105586
#
_entry.id   5b3be5256b22abc67ff94ce11c105586
#
_cell.length_a   1.000
_cell.length_b   1.000
_cell.length_c   1.000
_cell.angle_alpha   90.00
_cell.angle_beta   90.00
_cell.angle_gamma   90.00
#
_symmetry.space_group_name_H-M   'P 1'
#
loop_
_entity.id
_entity.type
_entity.pdbx_description
1 polymer ?
#
loop_
_entity_poly.entity_id
_entity_poly.type
_entity_poly.pdbx_seq_one_letter_code
_entity_poly.pdbx_strand_id
1 'polypeptide(L)'
;MQKHLFEEECALAGAPRIIPFGPVMVAPVIMAFGSPEQQKRHLPGIASGEVWWSQGYSEPGSGSDLASLKTRADRQGNKYIVNGQKTWTTLAQH
;
A
#
# COMPACT_ATOMS: atom_id res chain seq x y z
N MET A 1 -5.19 -7.74 20.57
CA MET A 1 -6.49 -8.24 21.10
C MET A 1 -7.67 -7.53 20.44
N GLN A 2 -7.87 -6.20 20.56
CA GLN A 2 -9.02 -5.47 20.00
C GLN A 2 -9.22 -5.68 18.49
N LYS A 3 -8.16 -5.60 17.69
CA LYS A 3 -8.23 -5.81 16.24
C LYS A 3 -8.73 -7.21 15.89
N HIS A 4 -8.25 -8.23 16.58
CA HIS A 4 -8.65 -9.62 16.35
C HIS A 4 -10.13 -9.84 16.66
N LEU A 5 -10.60 -9.36 17.82
CA LEU A 5 -12.02 -9.43 18.18
C LEU A 5 -12.91 -8.72 17.14
N PHE A 6 -12.50 -7.55 16.68
CA PHE A 6 -13.22 -6.82 15.64
C PHE A 6 -13.30 -7.60 14.32
N GLU A 7 -12.19 -8.21 13.90
CA GLU A 7 -12.15 -9.04 12.69
C GLU A 7 -13.04 -10.30 12.81
N GLU A 8 -13.09 -10.93 13.99
CA GLU A 8 -13.98 -12.06 14.26
C GLU A 8 -15.45 -11.64 14.19
N GLU A 9 -15.83 -10.56 14.86
CA GLU A 9 -17.21 -10.04 14.84
C GLU A 9 -17.65 -9.65 13.42
N CYS A 10 -16.77 -9.01 12.64
CA CYS A 10 -17.03 -8.70 11.24
C CYS A 10 -17.26 -9.97 10.40
N ALA A 11 -16.45 -11.00 10.62
CA ALA A 11 -16.59 -12.26 9.89
C ALA A 11 -17.90 -12.98 10.26
N LEU A 12 -18.27 -13.01 11.55
CA LEU A 12 -19.53 -13.59 12.02
C LEU A 12 -20.76 -12.83 11.47
N ALA A 13 -20.65 -11.51 11.34
CA ALA A 13 -21.70 -10.67 10.76
C ALA A 13 -21.77 -10.73 9.23
N GLY A 14 -20.87 -11.48 8.55
CA GLY A 14 -20.81 -11.55 7.09
C GLY A 14 -20.36 -10.26 6.44
N ALA A 15 -19.64 -9.39 7.16
CA ALA A 15 -19.15 -8.12 6.63
C ALA A 15 -18.14 -8.33 5.49
N PRO A 16 -18.16 -7.50 4.43
CA PRO A 16 -17.19 -7.57 3.35
C PRO A 16 -15.76 -7.41 3.88
N ARG A 17 -14.84 -8.23 3.35
CA ARG A 17 -13.43 -8.15 3.74
C ARG A 17 -12.78 -6.89 3.18
N ILE A 18 -12.14 -6.10 4.02
CA ILE A 18 -11.41 -4.91 3.61
C ILE A 18 -10.11 -5.32 2.92
N ILE A 19 -9.83 -4.70 1.75
CA ILE A 19 -8.57 -4.90 1.04
C ILE A 19 -7.44 -4.23 1.82
N PRO A 20 -6.35 -4.97 2.15
CA PRO A 20 -5.39 -4.53 3.17
C PRO A 20 -4.38 -3.47 2.70
N PHE A 21 -4.22 -3.24 1.39
CA PHE A 21 -3.14 -2.40 0.86
C PHE A 21 -3.17 -0.96 1.40
N GLY A 22 -4.34 -0.33 1.44
CA GLY A 22 -4.52 1.00 2.03
C GLY A 22 -4.40 0.97 3.55
N PRO A 23 -5.39 0.42 4.27
CA PRO A 23 -5.53 0.60 5.72
C PRO A 23 -4.50 -0.16 6.55
N VAL A 24 -3.99 -1.30 6.04
CA VAL A 24 -3.10 -2.19 6.82
C VAL A 24 -1.63 -2.03 6.43
N MET A 25 -1.35 -1.73 5.17
CA MET A 25 0.04 -1.68 4.68
C MET A 25 0.56 -0.25 4.57
N VAL A 26 -0.06 0.64 3.78
CA VAL A 26 0.50 1.97 3.52
C VAL A 26 0.11 3.00 4.58
N ALA A 27 -1.11 2.96 5.12
CA ALA A 27 -1.54 3.94 6.12
C ALA A 27 -0.63 3.98 7.37
N PRO A 28 -0.24 2.85 7.98
CA PRO A 28 0.71 2.85 9.10
C PRO A 28 2.06 3.49 8.76
N VAL A 29 2.54 3.30 7.53
CA VAL A 29 3.80 3.91 7.07
C VAL A 29 3.65 5.43 6.93
N ILE A 30 2.55 5.89 6.32
CA ILE A 30 2.26 7.33 6.20
C ILE A 30 2.08 7.97 7.58
N MET A 31 1.41 7.29 8.51
CA MET A 31 1.22 7.77 9.88
C MET A 31 2.55 7.90 10.64
N ALA A 32 3.48 6.97 10.45
CA ALA A 32 4.76 6.95 11.16
C ALA A 32 5.82 7.87 10.55
N PHE A 33 5.86 8.00 9.23
CA PHE A 33 6.97 8.60 8.50
C PHE A 33 6.54 9.69 7.51
N GLY A 34 5.27 9.82 7.20
CA GLY A 34 4.76 10.82 6.26
C GLY A 34 4.77 12.23 6.86
N SER A 35 5.00 13.24 6.00
CA SER A 35 4.84 14.62 6.41
C SER A 35 3.37 14.93 6.76
N PRO A 36 3.09 16.03 7.52
CA PRO A 36 1.71 16.44 7.80
C PRO A 36 0.85 16.61 6.54
N GLU A 37 1.44 17.11 5.46
CA GLU A 37 0.77 17.28 4.17
C GLU A 37 0.43 15.92 3.53
N GLN A 38 1.34 14.96 3.59
CA GLN A 38 1.10 13.59 3.09
C GLN A 38 0.02 12.89 3.91
N GLN A 39 0.05 13.01 5.22
CA GLN A 39 -0.97 12.47 6.11
C GLN A 39 -2.34 13.05 5.79
N LYS A 40 -2.44 14.38 5.73
CA LYS A 40 -3.68 15.10 5.40
C LYS A 40 -4.23 14.73 4.02
N ARG A 41 -3.34 14.52 3.05
CA ARG A 41 -3.71 14.18 1.67
C ARG A 41 -4.23 12.76 1.51
N HIS A 42 -3.60 11.78 2.16
CA HIS A 42 -3.81 10.36 1.84
C HIS A 42 -4.67 9.62 2.87
N LEU A 43 -4.51 9.90 4.16
CA LEU A 43 -5.19 9.11 5.20
C LEU A 43 -6.72 9.19 5.15
N PRO A 44 -7.35 10.34 4.87
CA PRO A 44 -8.82 10.40 4.79
C PRO A 44 -9.40 9.50 3.69
N GLY A 45 -8.83 9.52 2.50
CA GLY A 45 -9.29 8.69 1.38
C GLY A 45 -9.06 7.19 1.60
N ILE A 46 -8.01 6.82 2.36
CA ILE A 46 -7.78 5.43 2.79
C ILE A 46 -8.85 5.02 3.81
N ALA A 47 -9.16 5.87 4.77
CA ALA A 47 -10.13 5.57 5.82
C ALA A 47 -11.56 5.47 5.31
N SER A 48 -11.94 6.31 4.34
CA SER A 48 -13.27 6.27 3.70
C SER A 48 -13.42 5.15 2.66
N GLY A 49 -12.31 4.54 2.21
CA GLY A 49 -12.30 3.56 1.12
C GLY A 49 -12.48 4.14 -0.28
N GLU A 50 -12.44 5.47 -0.44
CA GLU A 50 -12.55 6.15 -1.74
C GLU A 50 -11.29 5.99 -2.59
N VAL A 51 -10.13 5.82 -1.95
CA VAL A 51 -8.84 5.67 -2.63
C VAL A 51 -8.33 4.25 -2.44
N TRP A 52 -8.19 3.56 -3.55
CA TRP A 52 -7.63 2.22 -3.59
C TRP A 52 -6.12 2.26 -3.77
N TRP A 53 -5.45 1.32 -3.15
CA TRP A 53 -4.01 1.17 -3.21
C TRP A 53 -3.64 -0.21 -3.71
N SER A 54 -2.57 -0.27 -4.47
CA SER A 54 -1.92 -1.52 -4.88
C SER A 54 -0.46 -1.52 -4.49
N GLN A 55 0.17 -2.70 -4.49
CA GLN A 55 1.53 -2.86 -4.00
C GLN A 55 2.43 -3.38 -5.12
N GLY A 56 3.42 -2.59 -5.52
CA GLY A 56 4.43 -2.98 -6.49
C GLY A 56 5.75 -3.35 -5.82
N TYR A 57 5.94 -4.61 -5.44
CA TYR A 57 7.18 -5.13 -4.85
C TYR A 57 7.97 -5.96 -5.85
N SER A 58 7.45 -7.14 -6.20
CA SER A 58 8.13 -8.10 -7.06
C SER A 58 8.42 -7.56 -8.47
N GLU A 59 9.49 -8.06 -9.05
CA GLU A 59 9.89 -7.82 -10.44
C GLU A 59 10.04 -9.15 -11.16
N PRO A 60 10.11 -9.20 -12.51
CA PRO A 60 10.27 -10.45 -13.25
C PRO A 60 11.44 -11.31 -12.78
N GLY A 61 12.52 -10.70 -12.33
CA GLY A 61 13.72 -11.38 -11.80
C GLY A 61 13.89 -11.31 -10.29
N SER A 62 12.90 -10.83 -9.53
CA SER A 62 13.05 -10.53 -8.11
C SER A 62 11.72 -10.72 -7.37
N GLY A 63 11.57 -11.85 -6.71
CA GLY A 63 10.40 -12.19 -5.88
C GLY A 63 10.81 -12.39 -4.42
N SER A 64 11.08 -13.64 -4.02
CA SER A 64 11.55 -13.96 -2.67
C SER A 64 12.87 -13.26 -2.32
N ASP A 65 13.77 -13.13 -3.28
CA ASP A 65 14.94 -12.27 -3.16
C ASP A 65 14.59 -10.82 -3.52
N LEU A 66 13.87 -10.14 -2.64
CA LEU A 66 13.45 -8.76 -2.83
C LEU A 66 14.63 -7.79 -2.87
N ALA A 67 15.76 -8.14 -2.25
CA ALA A 67 16.96 -7.31 -2.26
C ALA A 67 17.59 -7.14 -3.66
N SER A 68 17.27 -8.02 -4.61
CA SER A 68 17.74 -7.96 -6.00
C SER A 68 16.91 -7.05 -6.93
N LEU A 69 16.03 -6.22 -6.39
CA LEU A 69 15.23 -5.25 -7.15
C LEU A 69 16.09 -4.36 -8.05
N LYS A 70 15.63 -4.12 -9.27
CA LYS A 70 16.30 -3.29 -10.28
C LYS A 70 15.57 -1.99 -10.59
N THR A 71 14.31 -1.84 -10.18
CA THR A 71 13.58 -0.58 -10.32
C THR A 71 14.33 0.55 -9.62
N ARG A 72 14.59 1.63 -10.35
CA ARG A 72 15.34 2.79 -9.88
C ARG A 72 14.45 4.01 -9.84
N ALA A 73 14.69 4.87 -8.87
CA ALA A 73 14.06 6.19 -8.75
C ALA A 73 15.17 7.25 -8.67
N ASP A 74 15.52 7.84 -9.81
CA ASP A 74 16.59 8.82 -9.92
C ASP A 74 16.02 10.23 -9.66
N ARG A 75 16.54 10.93 -8.65
CA ARG A 75 16.06 12.25 -8.27
C ARG A 75 16.52 13.31 -9.27
N GLN A 76 15.56 14.08 -9.79
CA GLN A 76 15.79 15.24 -10.67
C GLN A 76 15.07 16.46 -10.11
N GLY A 77 15.79 17.30 -9.39
CA GLY A 77 15.21 18.48 -8.72
C GLY A 77 14.18 18.08 -7.65
N ASN A 78 12.92 18.45 -7.87
CA ASN A 78 11.79 18.14 -6.98
C ASN A 78 10.96 16.92 -7.41
N LYS A 79 11.43 16.16 -8.41
CA LYS A 79 10.76 14.97 -8.94
C LYS A 79 11.68 13.76 -8.90
N TYR A 80 11.09 12.58 -9.04
CA TYR A 80 11.80 11.33 -9.27
C TYR A 80 11.41 10.77 -10.63
N ILE A 81 12.39 10.32 -11.40
CA ILE A 81 12.19 9.54 -12.61
C ILE A 81 12.31 8.08 -12.24
N VAL A 82 11.21 7.35 -12.38
CA VAL A 82 11.14 5.93 -12.01
C VAL A 82 11.26 5.08 -13.27
N ASN A 83 12.23 4.16 -13.28
CA ASN A 83 12.46 3.20 -14.36
C ASN A 83 12.51 1.79 -13.80
N GLY A 84 11.68 0.90 -14.31
CA GLY A 84 11.61 -0.50 -13.90
C GLY A 84 10.31 -1.16 -14.31
N GLN A 85 10.15 -2.40 -13.92
CA GLN A 85 8.94 -3.19 -14.17
C GLN A 85 8.56 -3.95 -12.90
N LYS A 86 7.31 -3.80 -12.48
CA LYS A 86 6.75 -4.56 -11.37
C LYS A 86 5.84 -5.66 -11.87
N THR A 87 5.76 -6.78 -11.13
CA THR A 87 4.90 -7.93 -11.43
C THR A 87 4.06 -8.31 -10.23
N TRP A 88 3.00 -9.06 -10.46
CA TRP A 88 2.11 -9.55 -9.41
C TRP A 88 1.49 -8.43 -8.56
N THR A 89 1.25 -7.28 -9.18
CA THR A 89 0.65 -6.13 -8.53
C THR A 89 -0.87 -6.35 -8.44
N THR A 90 -1.30 -6.98 -7.37
CA THR A 90 -2.68 -7.37 -7.14
C THR A 90 -3.64 -6.17 -7.23
N LEU A 91 -4.70 -6.30 -8.03
CA LEU A 91 -5.74 -5.29 -8.24
C LEU A 91 -5.25 -3.94 -8.80
N ALA A 92 -4.06 -3.88 -9.40
CA ALA A 92 -3.54 -2.64 -9.98
C ALA A 92 -4.24 -2.22 -11.30
N GLN A 93 -5.12 -3.06 -11.82
CA GLN A 93 -5.94 -2.76 -13.00
C GLN A 93 -7.19 -1.92 -12.65
N HIS A 94 -7.48 -1.72 -11.39
CA HIS A 94 -8.57 -0.90 -10.88
C HIS A 94 -8.05 0.42 -10.36
#